data_8524bb96aa4ab36eac6c66328d40259a
#
_entry.id   8524bb96aa4ab36eac6c66328d40259a
#
_cell.length_a   1.000
_cell.length_b   1.000
_cell.length_c   1.000
_cell.angle_alpha   90.00
_cell.angle_beta   90.00
_cell.angle_gamma   90.00
#
_symmetry.space_group_name_H-M   'P 1'
#
loop_
_entity.id
_entity.type
_entity.pdbx_description
1 polymer ?
#
loop_
_entity_poly.entity_id
_entity_poly.type
_entity_poly.pdbx_seq_one_letter_code
_entity_poly.pdbx_strand_id
1 'polypeptide(L)'
;DKNGGMQPPTLMYSLRGVNIPALRDAIVNHHDVFDMDVMPPEQFKEGMFITVGLRNQIIKAEQEGIHLPVSRTILITGLNPDEIWVNMTRVNGVDSTRPESYTKGEITARGQIATINKYLKTYVPGFANAWLDRIAPFMGIRESRVLEGRYILTADDLLKCRRFEHVVAVGSYPVDIHHSEGGDCTMIFTPDDYDIPYECLLPKEYDNLLVAGRCSS
;
A
#
# COMPACT_ATOMS: atom_id res chain seq x y z
N ASP A 1 -3.78 0.32 16.07
CA ASP A 1 -2.53 -0.23 16.61
C ASP A 1 -2.64 -0.39 18.13
N LYS A 2 -1.99 -1.44 18.69
CA LYS A 2 -1.96 -1.71 20.15
C LYS A 2 -1.38 -0.55 20.96
N ASN A 3 -0.64 0.35 20.33
CA ASN A 3 -0.02 1.53 20.94
C ASN A 3 -0.83 2.82 20.72
N GLY A 4 -2.04 2.75 20.19
CA GLY A 4 -2.90 3.91 19.93
C GLY A 4 -2.53 4.76 18.71
N GLY A 5 -1.53 4.35 17.93
CA GLY A 5 -1.17 4.99 16.66
C GLY A 5 -2.05 4.52 15.51
N MET A 6 -2.36 5.39 14.56
CA MET A 6 -3.05 5.03 13.32
C MET A 6 -2.09 4.52 12.28
N GLN A 7 -2.57 3.63 11.40
CA GLN A 7 -1.81 3.19 10.24
C GLN A 7 -1.46 4.38 9.33
N PRO A 8 -0.21 4.48 8.87
CA PRO A 8 0.26 5.64 8.12
C PRO A 8 -0.41 5.76 6.76
N PRO A 9 -0.89 6.95 6.39
CA PRO A 9 -1.42 7.22 5.06
C PRO A 9 -0.34 7.23 3.99
N THR A 10 -0.76 7.06 2.74
CA THR A 10 0.10 7.09 1.54
C THR A 10 -0.45 8.07 0.52
N LEU A 11 0.40 8.90 -0.07
CA LEU A 11 0.09 9.71 -1.24
C LEU A 11 0.68 9.04 -2.48
N MET A 12 -0.16 8.46 -3.31
CA MET A 12 0.27 7.86 -4.57
C MET A 12 0.52 8.93 -5.64
N TYR A 13 1.44 8.63 -6.55
CA TYR A 13 1.70 9.48 -7.71
C TYR A 13 2.12 8.63 -8.91
N SER A 14 2.02 9.19 -10.12
CA SER A 14 2.48 8.51 -11.33
C SER A 14 3.67 9.19 -11.98
N LEU A 15 4.49 8.36 -12.60
CA LEU A 15 5.61 8.74 -13.45
C LEU A 15 5.33 8.30 -14.88
N ARG A 16 5.75 9.12 -15.85
CA ARG A 16 5.78 8.81 -17.28
C ARG A 16 7.24 8.77 -17.77
N GLY A 17 7.45 8.29 -18.99
CA GLY A 17 8.78 8.13 -19.56
C GLY A 17 9.59 6.98 -18.93
N VAL A 18 8.91 6.04 -18.26
CA VAL A 18 9.54 4.84 -17.71
C VAL A 18 9.75 3.80 -18.81
N ASN A 19 10.97 3.30 -18.92
CA ASN A 19 11.27 2.15 -19.77
C ASN A 19 10.85 0.86 -19.06
N ILE A 20 9.57 0.48 -19.22
CA ILE A 20 8.98 -0.71 -18.60
C ILE A 20 9.68 -2.01 -19.04
N PRO A 21 10.08 -2.20 -20.31
CA PRO A 21 10.89 -3.35 -20.71
C PRO A 21 12.19 -3.49 -19.91
N ALA A 22 12.93 -2.41 -19.66
CA ALA A 22 14.16 -2.47 -18.86
C ALA A 22 13.92 -2.79 -17.39
N LEU A 23 12.83 -2.27 -16.80
CA LEU A 23 12.41 -2.63 -15.44
C LEU A 23 12.05 -4.12 -15.37
N ARG A 24 11.31 -4.60 -16.33
CA ARG A 24 10.87 -6.00 -16.45
C ARG A 24 12.07 -6.94 -16.59
N ASP A 25 13.00 -6.63 -17.47
CA ASP A 25 14.24 -7.38 -17.68
C ASP A 25 15.06 -7.50 -16.39
N ALA A 26 15.20 -6.40 -15.66
CA ALA A 26 15.89 -6.39 -14.37
C ALA A 26 15.24 -7.34 -13.36
N ILE A 27 13.92 -7.30 -13.22
CA ILE A 27 13.19 -8.15 -12.27
C ILE A 27 13.24 -9.64 -12.68
N VAL A 28 13.11 -9.94 -13.98
CA VAL A 28 13.02 -11.32 -14.46
C VAL A 28 14.38 -11.99 -14.59
N ASN A 29 15.36 -11.28 -15.15
CA ASN A 29 16.66 -11.86 -15.50
C ASN A 29 17.77 -11.55 -14.49
N HIS A 30 17.54 -10.58 -13.58
CA HIS A 30 18.51 -10.17 -12.56
C HIS A 30 17.89 -10.13 -11.16
N HIS A 31 16.99 -11.07 -10.87
CA HIS A 31 16.23 -11.14 -9.61
C HIS A 31 17.11 -11.39 -8.37
N ASP A 32 18.33 -11.85 -8.54
CA ASP A 32 19.36 -11.94 -7.49
C ASP A 32 19.79 -10.56 -6.98
N VAL A 33 19.74 -9.55 -7.85
CA VAL A 33 20.04 -8.15 -7.54
C VAL A 33 18.77 -7.35 -7.27
N PHE A 34 17.72 -7.57 -8.08
CA PHE A 34 16.42 -6.88 -8.01
C PHE A 34 15.37 -7.82 -7.41
N ASP A 35 15.53 -8.07 -6.13
CA ASP A 35 14.71 -8.99 -5.33
C ASP A 35 13.21 -8.59 -5.29
N MET A 36 12.34 -9.61 -5.26
CA MET A 36 10.90 -9.44 -5.13
C MET A 36 10.39 -10.19 -3.89
N ASP A 37 9.50 -9.54 -3.12
CA ASP A 37 9.02 -10.09 -1.85
C ASP A 37 8.00 -11.22 -2.01
N VAL A 38 7.08 -11.10 -2.97
CA VAL A 38 5.82 -11.87 -2.93
C VAL A 38 5.53 -12.63 -4.21
N MET A 39 6.10 -12.23 -5.33
CA MET A 39 5.77 -12.79 -6.65
C MET A 39 7.00 -13.37 -7.34
N PRO A 40 6.89 -14.57 -7.94
CA PRO A 40 7.97 -15.15 -8.72
C PRO A 40 8.23 -14.33 -9.98
N PRO A 41 9.49 -14.25 -10.45
CA PRO A 41 9.89 -13.43 -11.60
C PRO A 41 9.09 -13.70 -12.88
N GLU A 42 8.60 -14.92 -13.06
CA GLU A 42 7.82 -15.33 -14.24
C GLU A 42 6.53 -14.52 -14.43
N GLN A 43 5.94 -14.03 -13.34
CA GLN A 43 4.71 -13.23 -13.39
C GLN A 43 4.93 -11.84 -13.98
N PHE A 44 6.18 -11.40 -14.11
CA PHE A 44 6.54 -10.10 -14.67
C PHE A 44 6.85 -10.15 -16.17
N LYS A 45 6.83 -11.33 -16.80
CA LYS A 45 7.21 -11.47 -18.22
C LYS A 45 6.28 -10.71 -19.15
N GLU A 46 4.99 -10.70 -18.88
CA GLU A 46 3.97 -10.09 -19.75
C GLU A 46 2.89 -9.35 -18.94
N GLY A 47 2.11 -8.52 -19.62
CA GLY A 47 0.95 -7.85 -19.05
C GLY A 47 1.25 -6.74 -18.05
N MET A 48 0.21 -6.33 -17.33
CA MET A 48 0.32 -5.39 -16.21
C MET A 48 0.85 -6.11 -14.97
N PHE A 49 1.60 -5.40 -14.14
CA PHE A 49 2.15 -5.98 -12.91
C PHE A 49 2.20 -4.98 -11.75
N ILE A 50 2.30 -5.54 -10.56
CA ILE A 50 2.62 -4.82 -9.34
C ILE A 50 3.94 -5.39 -8.81
N THR A 51 4.92 -4.53 -8.56
CA THR A 51 6.17 -4.95 -7.88
C THR A 51 6.03 -4.70 -6.40
N VAL A 52 6.51 -5.63 -5.58
CA VAL A 52 6.72 -5.44 -4.14
C VAL A 52 8.06 -6.06 -3.79
N GLY A 53 9.06 -5.22 -3.46
CA GLY A 53 10.42 -5.73 -3.19
C GLY A 53 11.48 -4.67 -3.46
N LEU A 54 12.52 -5.04 -4.23
CA LEU A 54 13.69 -4.20 -4.52
C LEU A 54 14.35 -3.68 -3.22
N ARG A 55 14.41 -4.51 -2.18
CA ARG A 55 14.97 -4.15 -0.87
C ARG A 55 16.46 -3.88 -0.95
N ASN A 56 17.18 -4.64 -1.78
CA ASN A 56 18.60 -4.46 -1.99
C ASN A 56 18.91 -3.06 -2.53
N GLN A 57 18.06 -2.51 -3.39
CA GLN A 57 18.19 -1.16 -3.93
C GLN A 57 17.94 -0.10 -2.87
N ILE A 58 16.96 -0.32 -1.98
CA ILE A 58 16.68 0.57 -0.85
C ILE A 58 17.87 0.56 0.13
N ILE A 59 18.37 -0.61 0.50
CA ILE A 59 19.55 -0.73 1.38
C ILE A 59 20.75 0.02 0.80
N LYS A 60 21.00 -0.14 -0.50
CA LYS A 60 22.07 0.57 -1.21
C LYS A 60 21.87 2.09 -1.16
N ALA A 61 20.65 2.57 -1.43
CA ALA A 61 20.32 3.99 -1.37
C ALA A 61 20.52 4.57 0.03
N GLU A 62 20.09 3.86 1.07
CA GLU A 62 20.30 4.25 2.47
C GLU A 62 21.78 4.37 2.84
N GLN A 63 22.62 3.41 2.41
CA GLN A 63 24.06 3.46 2.61
C GLN A 63 24.71 4.66 1.93
N GLU A 64 24.14 5.15 0.84
CA GLU A 64 24.58 6.32 0.10
C GLU A 64 23.88 7.64 0.54
N GLY A 65 23.11 7.59 1.66
CA GLY A 65 22.49 8.77 2.29
C GLY A 65 21.16 9.21 1.68
N ILE A 66 20.47 8.33 0.95
CA ILE A 66 19.11 8.57 0.47
C ILE A 66 18.14 7.82 1.39
N HIS A 67 17.57 8.54 2.35
CA HIS A 67 16.65 7.96 3.34
C HIS A 67 15.23 7.88 2.80
N LEU A 68 14.68 6.67 2.75
CA LEU A 68 13.35 6.39 2.23
C LEU A 68 12.34 6.11 3.36
N PRO A 69 11.06 6.51 3.20
CA PRO A 69 10.05 6.30 4.23
C PRO A 69 9.54 4.86 4.32
N VAL A 70 10.00 3.98 3.44
CA VAL A 70 9.55 2.58 3.32
C VAL A 70 10.74 1.65 3.13
N SER A 71 10.58 0.39 3.53
CA SER A 71 11.59 -0.66 3.42
C SER A 71 11.52 -1.46 2.11
N ARG A 72 10.53 -1.18 1.26
CA ARG A 72 10.31 -1.87 -0.04
C ARG A 72 9.80 -0.91 -1.10
N THR A 73 10.10 -1.20 -2.35
CA THR A 73 9.62 -0.47 -3.51
C THR A 73 8.32 -1.10 -3.99
N ILE A 74 7.27 -0.27 -4.15
CA ILE A 74 5.97 -0.73 -4.69
C ILE A 74 5.65 0.12 -5.91
N LEU A 75 5.64 -0.53 -7.08
CA LEU A 75 5.39 0.07 -8.39
C LEU A 75 4.23 -0.68 -9.07
N ILE A 76 3.34 0.07 -9.69
CA ILE A 76 2.15 -0.47 -10.35
C ILE A 76 2.12 0.07 -11.77
N THR A 77 2.07 -0.81 -12.77
CA THR A 77 1.92 -0.38 -14.17
C THR A 77 0.62 0.37 -14.38
N GLY A 78 0.70 1.52 -15.05
CA GLY A 78 -0.47 2.31 -15.43
C GLY A 78 -1.10 1.87 -16.74
N LEU A 79 -2.09 2.64 -17.20
CA LEU A 79 -2.80 2.35 -18.45
C LEU A 79 -1.96 2.72 -19.71
N ASN A 80 -1.01 3.63 -19.56
CA ASN A 80 -0.11 3.98 -20.65
C ASN A 80 1.14 3.10 -20.63
N PRO A 81 1.76 2.80 -21.79
CA PRO A 81 2.86 1.85 -21.89
C PRO A 81 4.16 2.28 -21.19
N ASP A 82 4.26 3.55 -20.78
CA ASP A 82 5.42 4.15 -20.10
C ASP A 82 5.03 4.69 -18.70
N GLU A 83 3.86 4.32 -18.17
CA GLU A 83 3.32 4.84 -16.92
C GLU A 83 3.52 3.86 -15.77
N ILE A 84 4.07 4.38 -14.68
CA ILE A 84 4.17 3.67 -13.40
C ILE A 84 3.53 4.52 -12.29
N TRP A 85 2.64 3.92 -11.53
CA TRP A 85 2.18 4.44 -10.25
C TRP A 85 3.11 3.99 -9.13
N VAL A 86 3.48 4.93 -8.28
CA VAL A 86 4.40 4.74 -7.17
C VAL A 86 3.65 4.78 -5.85
N ASN A 87 3.74 3.71 -5.07
CA ASN A 87 3.14 3.57 -3.75
C ASN A 87 4.25 3.46 -2.70
N MET A 88 4.98 4.55 -2.48
CA MET A 88 6.17 4.57 -1.61
C MET A 88 6.19 5.72 -0.60
N THR A 89 5.26 6.69 -0.67
CA THR A 89 5.17 7.69 0.41
C THR A 89 4.55 7.05 1.64
N ARG A 90 4.98 7.48 2.82
CA ARG A 90 4.48 6.99 4.10
C ARG A 90 4.68 8.07 5.16
N VAL A 91 3.64 8.45 5.83
CA VAL A 91 3.72 9.48 6.88
C VAL A 91 3.21 8.92 8.20
N ASN A 92 4.15 8.59 9.07
CA ASN A 92 3.84 8.09 10.42
C ASN A 92 3.29 9.22 11.31
N GLY A 93 2.49 8.87 12.31
CA GLY A 93 1.96 9.79 13.31
C GLY A 93 0.85 10.73 12.80
N VAL A 94 0.22 10.43 11.66
CA VAL A 94 -0.93 11.19 11.18
C VAL A 94 -2.20 10.70 11.84
N ASP A 95 -2.88 11.58 12.57
CA ASP A 95 -4.25 11.39 13.00
C ASP A 95 -5.19 11.89 11.88
N SER A 96 -5.74 10.96 11.12
CA SER A 96 -6.60 11.25 9.97
C SER A 96 -7.99 11.77 10.35
N THR A 97 -8.32 11.81 11.65
CA THR A 97 -9.57 12.41 12.15
C THR A 97 -9.44 13.92 12.40
N ARG A 98 -8.21 14.47 12.32
CA ARG A 98 -7.89 15.87 12.59
C ARG A 98 -7.36 16.58 11.34
N PRO A 99 -8.06 17.60 10.83
CA PRO A 99 -7.68 18.30 9.59
C PRO A 99 -6.24 18.84 9.59
N GLU A 100 -5.77 19.37 10.72
CA GLU A 100 -4.41 19.92 10.83
C GLU A 100 -3.35 18.83 10.71
N SER A 101 -3.58 17.66 11.31
CA SER A 101 -2.69 16.51 11.22
C SER A 101 -2.67 15.97 9.80
N TYR A 102 -3.83 15.87 9.16
CA TYR A 102 -3.95 15.46 7.76
C TYR A 102 -3.18 16.43 6.83
N THR A 103 -3.36 17.75 6.99
CA THR A 103 -2.66 18.76 6.17
C THR A 103 -1.14 18.67 6.31
N LYS A 104 -0.63 18.50 7.53
CA LYS A 104 0.81 18.27 7.77
C LYS A 104 1.29 16.98 7.09
N GLY A 105 0.50 15.93 7.17
CA GLY A 105 0.77 14.66 6.50
C GLY A 105 0.87 14.82 4.98
N GLU A 106 -0.05 15.53 4.38
CA GLU A 106 -0.07 15.82 2.94
C GLU A 106 1.17 16.59 2.48
N ILE A 107 1.59 17.61 3.22
CA ILE A 107 2.81 18.38 2.95
C ILE A 107 4.05 17.47 3.03
N THR A 108 4.13 16.65 4.07
CA THR A 108 5.24 15.70 4.26
C THR A 108 5.31 14.67 3.13
N ALA A 109 4.17 14.05 2.77
CA ALA A 109 4.10 13.07 1.68
C ALA A 109 4.55 13.66 0.34
N ARG A 110 4.15 14.91 0.03
CA ARG A 110 4.61 15.61 -1.19
C ARG A 110 6.11 15.87 -1.18
N GLY A 111 6.68 16.19 -0.03
CA GLY A 111 8.14 16.34 0.13
C GLY A 111 8.90 15.02 -0.12
N GLN A 112 8.35 13.89 0.27
CA GLN A 112 8.96 12.57 0.05
C GLN A 112 9.08 12.21 -1.44
N ILE A 113 8.19 12.71 -2.31
CA ILE A 113 8.18 12.39 -3.75
C ILE A 113 9.55 12.72 -4.40
N ALA A 114 10.16 13.84 -4.04
CA ALA A 114 11.45 14.23 -4.61
C ALA A 114 12.56 13.23 -4.27
N THR A 115 12.62 12.77 -3.02
CA THR A 115 13.60 11.78 -2.56
C THR A 115 13.36 10.42 -3.19
N ILE A 116 12.09 9.98 -3.26
CA ILE A 116 11.72 8.71 -3.91
C ILE A 116 12.06 8.75 -5.41
N ASN A 117 11.79 9.85 -6.10
CA ASN A 117 12.15 9.99 -7.51
C ASN A 117 13.68 9.97 -7.74
N LYS A 118 14.46 10.58 -6.85
CA LYS A 118 15.92 10.48 -6.88
C LYS A 118 16.37 9.03 -6.74
N TYR A 119 15.79 8.29 -5.78
CA TYR A 119 16.05 6.87 -5.59
C TYR A 119 15.71 6.06 -6.86
N LEU A 120 14.49 6.18 -7.38
CA LEU A 120 14.05 5.44 -8.56
C LEU A 120 14.96 5.69 -9.77
N LYS A 121 15.32 6.93 -10.04
CA LYS A 121 16.19 7.29 -11.17
C LYS A 121 17.62 6.76 -11.03
N THR A 122 18.11 6.62 -9.82
CA THR A 122 19.50 6.24 -9.55
C THR A 122 19.68 4.73 -9.47
N TYR A 123 18.72 4.02 -8.84
CA TYR A 123 18.91 2.63 -8.45
C TYR A 123 17.97 1.64 -9.15
N VAL A 124 16.92 2.12 -9.82
CA VAL A 124 15.93 1.23 -10.44
C VAL A 124 16.01 1.35 -11.97
N PRO A 125 16.32 0.24 -12.68
CA PRO A 125 16.38 0.24 -14.14
C PRO A 125 15.06 0.72 -14.76
N GLY A 126 15.19 1.50 -15.85
CA GLY A 126 14.05 2.02 -16.59
C GLY A 126 13.59 3.42 -16.14
N PHE A 127 14.05 3.95 -15.01
CA PHE A 127 13.57 5.24 -14.48
C PHE A 127 14.45 6.46 -14.81
N ALA A 128 15.59 6.28 -15.47
CA ALA A 128 16.53 7.38 -15.71
C ALA A 128 15.90 8.63 -16.35
N ASN A 129 14.97 8.43 -17.28
CA ASN A 129 14.27 9.50 -18.01
C ASN A 129 12.83 9.75 -17.48
N ALA A 130 12.44 9.11 -16.39
CA ALA A 130 11.11 9.27 -15.83
C ALA A 130 10.88 10.70 -15.32
N TRP A 131 9.65 11.17 -15.44
CA TRP A 131 9.22 12.47 -14.94
C TRP A 131 7.86 12.36 -14.23
N LEU A 132 7.63 13.27 -13.27
CA LEU A 132 6.38 13.31 -12.50
C LEU A 132 5.22 13.72 -13.40
N ASP A 133 4.24 12.84 -13.55
CA ASP A 133 3.04 13.09 -14.35
C ASP A 133 1.91 13.64 -13.48
N ARG A 134 1.47 12.84 -12.50
CA ARG A 134 0.34 13.19 -11.64
C ARG A 134 0.62 12.80 -10.19
N ILE A 135 0.04 13.58 -9.28
CA ILE A 135 -0.06 13.22 -7.85
C ILE A 135 -1.54 12.99 -7.55
N ALA A 136 -1.87 11.96 -6.79
CA ALA A 136 -3.23 11.74 -6.33
C ALA A 136 -3.77 12.99 -5.63
N PRO A 137 -5.05 13.34 -5.82
CA PRO A 137 -5.62 14.57 -5.24
C PRO A 137 -5.61 14.55 -3.71
N PHE A 138 -5.67 13.37 -3.10
CA PHE A 138 -5.71 13.16 -1.65
C PHE A 138 -4.81 12.00 -1.23
N MET A 139 -4.28 12.08 0.00
CA MET A 139 -3.68 10.92 0.64
C MET A 139 -4.70 9.80 0.85
N GLY A 140 -4.29 8.56 0.58
CA GLY A 140 -5.04 7.37 0.93
C GLY A 140 -4.96 7.11 2.44
N ILE A 141 -6.07 7.34 3.14
CA ILE A 141 -6.19 7.06 4.57
C ILE A 141 -6.43 5.56 4.76
N ARG A 142 -5.64 4.92 5.62
CA ARG A 142 -5.76 3.50 5.94
C ARG A 142 -6.65 3.26 7.15
N GLU A 143 -6.62 4.17 8.11
CA GLU A 143 -7.32 4.05 9.37
C GLU A 143 -7.86 5.42 9.81
N SER A 144 -9.08 5.43 10.33
CA SER A 144 -9.74 6.61 10.88
C SER A 144 -10.78 6.18 11.93
N ARG A 145 -11.98 6.77 11.91
CA ARG A 145 -13.09 6.33 12.76
C ARG A 145 -13.66 5.03 12.21
N VAL A 146 -13.95 4.10 13.11
CA VAL A 146 -14.57 2.81 12.81
C VAL A 146 -15.96 2.79 13.41
N LEU A 147 -16.91 2.19 12.69
CA LEU A 147 -18.25 1.96 13.14
C LEU A 147 -18.27 1.04 14.38
N GLU A 148 -19.09 1.33 15.35
CA GLU A 148 -19.51 0.35 16.33
C GLU A 148 -20.68 -0.46 15.76
N GLY A 149 -20.32 -1.50 14.99
CA GLY A 149 -21.26 -2.34 14.26
C GLY A 149 -21.90 -3.43 15.12
N ARG A 150 -22.97 -4.05 14.61
CA ARG A 150 -23.63 -5.19 15.24
C ARG A 150 -22.73 -6.41 15.31
N TYR A 151 -21.76 -6.50 14.40
CA TYR A 151 -20.64 -7.45 14.44
C TYR A 151 -19.34 -6.70 14.17
N ILE A 152 -18.27 -7.11 14.84
CA ILE A 152 -16.90 -6.61 14.60
C ILE A 152 -16.11 -7.77 14.02
N LEU A 153 -15.66 -7.63 12.77
CA LEU A 153 -14.85 -8.63 12.10
C LEU A 153 -13.44 -8.67 12.72
N THR A 154 -13.02 -9.83 13.15
CA THR A 154 -11.74 -10.01 13.84
C THR A 154 -10.70 -10.69 12.94
N ALA A 155 -9.41 -10.52 13.26
CA ALA A 155 -8.34 -11.26 12.59
C ALA A 155 -8.53 -12.78 12.73
N ASP A 156 -9.11 -13.25 13.84
CA ASP A 156 -9.40 -14.67 14.08
C ASP A 156 -10.47 -15.21 13.11
N ASP A 157 -11.49 -14.40 12.77
CA ASP A 157 -12.50 -14.76 11.77
C ASP A 157 -11.85 -14.95 10.38
N LEU A 158 -10.93 -14.06 10.01
CA LEU A 158 -10.20 -14.13 8.74
C LEU A 158 -9.28 -15.36 8.70
N LEU A 159 -8.47 -15.53 9.73
CA LEU A 159 -7.49 -16.63 9.80
C LEU A 159 -8.13 -18.02 9.89
N LYS A 160 -9.36 -18.10 10.42
CA LYS A 160 -10.17 -19.33 10.46
C LYS A 160 -11.12 -19.47 9.27
N CYS A 161 -11.09 -18.54 8.32
CA CYS A 161 -11.96 -18.51 7.14
C CYS A 161 -13.44 -18.70 7.55
N ARG A 162 -13.87 -17.95 8.58
CA ARG A 162 -15.20 -18.10 9.17
C ARG A 162 -16.30 -17.83 8.15
N ARG A 163 -17.35 -18.66 8.22
CA ARG A 163 -18.57 -18.51 7.43
C ARG A 163 -19.69 -17.92 8.26
N PHE A 164 -20.51 -17.08 7.63
CA PHE A 164 -21.62 -16.37 8.26
C PHE A 164 -22.93 -16.63 7.52
N GLU A 165 -24.06 -16.44 8.20
CA GLU A 165 -25.38 -16.61 7.60
C GLU A 165 -25.73 -15.49 6.61
N HIS A 166 -25.40 -14.23 6.98
CA HIS A 166 -25.69 -13.07 6.16
C HIS A 166 -24.38 -12.50 5.58
N VAL A 167 -23.99 -12.95 4.42
CA VAL A 167 -22.73 -12.56 3.76
C VAL A 167 -22.97 -11.40 2.80
N VAL A 168 -22.22 -10.32 2.94
CA VAL A 168 -22.27 -9.17 2.00
C VAL A 168 -21.16 -9.23 0.97
N ALA A 169 -20.02 -9.83 1.32
CA ALA A 169 -18.88 -9.99 0.43
C ALA A 169 -18.00 -11.16 0.88
N VAL A 170 -17.16 -11.63 -0.03
CA VAL A 170 -16.13 -12.63 0.23
C VAL A 170 -14.76 -11.99 -0.01
N GLY A 171 -13.87 -12.14 0.96
CA GLY A 171 -12.49 -11.63 0.90
C GLY A 171 -11.49 -12.78 0.83
N SER A 172 -10.37 -12.54 0.13
CA SER A 172 -9.21 -13.45 0.10
C SER A 172 -7.89 -12.69 0.29
N TYR A 173 -7.98 -11.40 0.61
CA TYR A 173 -6.81 -10.57 0.86
C TYR A 173 -6.23 -10.88 2.25
N PRO A 174 -4.89 -10.99 2.39
CA PRO A 174 -4.28 -11.27 3.68
C PRO A 174 -4.55 -10.16 4.70
N VAL A 175 -4.39 -10.48 5.99
CA VAL A 175 -4.35 -9.48 7.05
C VAL A 175 -3.10 -8.64 6.84
N ASP A 176 -3.27 -7.38 6.43
CA ASP A 176 -2.21 -6.44 6.10
C ASP A 176 -2.26 -5.24 7.07
N ILE A 177 -1.33 -5.21 8.00
CA ILE A 177 -1.25 -4.19 9.04
C ILE A 177 0.03 -3.37 8.85
N HIS A 178 -0.12 -2.13 8.44
CA HIS A 178 0.99 -1.19 8.38
C HIS A 178 1.28 -0.64 9.79
N HIS A 179 2.51 -0.83 10.26
CA HIS A 179 2.91 -0.38 11.58
C HIS A 179 2.83 1.15 11.67
N SER A 180 2.38 1.67 12.81
CA SER A 180 2.30 3.13 13.06
C SER A 180 3.67 3.79 13.12
N GLU A 181 4.74 3.01 13.31
CA GLU A 181 6.13 3.43 13.34
C GLU A 181 6.96 2.64 12.34
N GLY A 182 8.07 3.23 11.87
CA GLY A 182 8.96 2.60 10.90
C GLY A 182 8.40 2.51 9.48
N GLY A 183 9.00 1.68 8.65
CA GLY A 183 8.70 1.53 7.21
C GLY A 183 7.99 0.23 6.83
N ASP A 184 7.68 -0.65 7.81
CA ASP A 184 7.24 -2.01 7.57
C ASP A 184 5.73 -2.24 7.78
N CYS A 185 5.27 -3.41 7.33
CA CYS A 185 3.95 -3.95 7.61
C CYS A 185 4.04 -5.44 8.00
N THR A 186 3.02 -5.92 8.70
CA THR A 186 2.80 -7.35 8.92
C THR A 186 1.76 -7.85 7.94
N MET A 187 2.08 -8.91 7.19
CA MET A 187 1.16 -9.55 6.27
C MET A 187 1.00 -11.02 6.66
N ILE A 188 -0.25 -11.44 6.95
CA ILE A 188 -0.56 -12.82 7.33
C ILE A 188 -1.58 -13.35 6.33
N PHE A 189 -1.18 -14.35 5.54
CA PHE A 189 -2.05 -14.97 4.55
C PHE A 189 -3.12 -15.83 5.22
N THR A 190 -4.35 -15.71 4.73
CA THR A 190 -5.45 -16.57 5.13
C THR A 190 -5.35 -17.91 4.40
N PRO A 191 -5.74 -19.04 5.03
CA PRO A 191 -5.68 -20.35 4.37
C PRO A 191 -6.58 -20.48 3.15
N ASP A 192 -7.72 -19.76 3.14
CA ASP A 192 -8.73 -19.74 2.09
C ASP A 192 -9.44 -18.37 2.10
N ASP A 193 -10.48 -18.22 1.28
CA ASP A 193 -11.40 -17.09 1.33
C ASP A 193 -12.20 -17.08 2.63
N TYR A 194 -12.65 -15.90 3.04
CA TYR A 194 -13.45 -15.67 4.26
C TYR A 194 -14.66 -14.78 3.96
N ASP A 195 -15.72 -14.95 4.74
CA ASP A 195 -16.91 -14.15 4.59
C ASP A 195 -16.81 -12.81 5.35
N ILE A 196 -17.40 -11.78 4.75
CA ILE A 196 -17.63 -10.49 5.40
C ILE A 196 -19.12 -10.42 5.72
N PRO A 197 -19.51 -10.45 7.00
CA PRO A 197 -20.92 -10.45 7.39
C PRO A 197 -21.56 -9.08 7.22
N TYR A 198 -22.85 -9.07 6.87
CA TYR A 198 -23.65 -7.86 6.67
C TYR A 198 -23.72 -7.01 7.94
N GLU A 199 -23.70 -7.63 9.09
CA GLU A 199 -23.75 -7.01 10.40
C GLU A 199 -22.57 -6.07 10.69
N CYS A 200 -21.45 -6.22 9.96
CA CYS A 200 -20.32 -5.28 10.01
C CYS A 200 -20.64 -3.90 9.42
N LEU A 201 -21.68 -3.81 8.57
CA LEU A 201 -22.13 -2.57 7.95
C LEU A 201 -23.23 -1.86 8.75
N LEU A 202 -23.82 -2.55 9.73
CA LEU A 202 -24.97 -2.09 10.51
C LEU A 202 -24.52 -1.45 11.83
N PRO A 203 -24.78 -0.13 12.04
CA PRO A 203 -24.60 0.48 13.36
C PRO A 203 -25.44 -0.20 14.44
N LYS A 204 -24.94 -0.24 15.67
CA LYS A 204 -25.74 -0.71 16.82
C LYS A 204 -26.92 0.19 17.13
N GLU A 205 -26.76 1.51 16.94
CA GLU A 205 -27.71 2.51 17.41
C GLU A 205 -28.68 3.02 16.32
N TYR A 206 -28.45 2.68 15.05
CA TYR A 206 -29.24 3.21 13.93
C TYR A 206 -29.74 2.08 13.04
N ASP A 207 -31.05 2.07 12.75
CA ASP A 207 -31.67 1.04 11.90
C ASP A 207 -31.74 1.43 10.41
N ASN A 208 -31.54 2.68 10.09
CA ASN A 208 -31.68 3.23 8.73
C ASN A 208 -30.36 3.75 8.14
N LEU A 209 -29.22 3.28 8.65
CA LEU A 209 -27.88 3.65 8.20
C LEU A 209 -27.07 2.42 7.86
N LEU A 210 -26.33 2.48 6.75
CA LEU A 210 -25.29 1.52 6.40
C LEU A 210 -23.97 2.25 6.27
N VAL A 211 -22.92 1.61 6.77
CA VAL A 211 -21.54 2.12 6.66
C VAL A 211 -20.68 1.07 5.97
N ALA A 212 -19.93 1.47 4.95
CA ALA A 212 -19.07 0.59 4.19
C ALA A 212 -17.66 1.15 4.03
N GLY A 213 -16.73 0.32 3.56
CA GLY A 213 -15.34 0.66 3.34
C GLY A 213 -14.52 0.62 4.63
N ARG A 214 -13.53 1.50 4.75
CA ARG A 214 -12.57 1.51 5.88
C ARG A 214 -13.20 1.87 7.24
N CYS A 215 -14.44 2.30 7.26
CA CYS A 215 -15.18 2.65 8.47
C CYS A 215 -16.13 1.53 8.95
N SER A 216 -16.25 0.42 8.21
CA SER A 216 -17.01 -0.76 8.69
C SER A 216 -16.29 -1.40 9.89
N SER A 217 -17.06 -2.11 10.71
CA SER A 217 -16.54 -2.73 11.93
C SER A 217 -15.99 -4.15 11.72
#